data_83edcb72ec872d5f1ac9260326b6f6da
#
_entry.id   83edcb72ec872d5f1ac9260326b6f6da
#
_cell.length_a   1.000
_cell.length_b   1.000
_cell.length_c   1.000
_cell.angle_alpha   90.00
_cell.angle_beta   90.00
_cell.angle_gamma   90.00
#
_symmetry.space_group_name_H-M   'P 1'
#
loop_
_entity.id
_entity.type
_entity.pdbx_description
1 polymer ?
#
loop_
_entity_poly.entity_id
_entity_poly.type
_entity_poly.pdbx_seq_one_letter_code
_entity_poly.pdbx_strand_id
1 'polypeptide(L)'
;MSTALGKNIKTYRKNKGLTQEELADLLNVTPQAVSKWESENGLPDVSMLIPLAQALGVSTDALLGYDSLSEQEELIARVKETVASLKNSGERRDQRALRVSEYLSTETSLNPGCFELIKDYVQETADLSMYADPVLENCFPDEQDRIKKLYQDAIRKGVYLISHCNDKSLVEKTHFAVAWIYIHDKDFDNAREHINVLPSISTGRIKEKLSMELTFFESGFEKMKGDIKENSVILFELVCSMLNTFAENYGWWCEDKDEALEICDWCEGIVKAFAARKDLINMRHYLRARRSIVFFKLVAVKKSGDDKGAEALYGEFVKEISEEDLTDEEKKKIIELLNNDIAHYSKYG
;
A
#
# COMPACT_ATOMS: atom_id res chain seq x y z
N MET A 1 4.16 -12.45 33.41
CA MET A 1 5.15 -12.52 32.33
C MET A 1 6.53 -12.58 32.96
N SER A 2 7.24 -13.72 32.85
CA SER A 2 8.65 -13.81 33.26
C SER A 2 9.44 -13.01 32.23
N THR A 3 10.04 -11.91 32.63
CA THR A 3 10.89 -11.13 31.73
C THR A 3 12.17 -11.93 31.49
N ALA A 4 12.56 -12.15 30.25
CA ALA A 4 13.81 -12.83 29.89
C ALA A 4 15.07 -12.07 30.38
N LEU A 5 14.89 -10.90 31.00
CA LEU A 5 15.93 -9.96 31.39
C LEU A 5 17.03 -10.59 32.24
N GLY A 6 16.69 -11.33 33.30
CA GLY A 6 17.69 -11.95 34.19
C GLY A 6 18.56 -12.99 33.46
N LYS A 7 17.92 -13.83 32.63
CA LYS A 7 18.62 -14.80 31.79
C LYS A 7 19.53 -14.12 30.76
N ASN A 8 19.07 -13.05 30.19
CA ASN A 8 19.81 -12.27 29.19
C ASN A 8 21.04 -11.59 29.81
N ILE A 9 20.87 -10.94 30.96
CA ILE A 9 22.01 -10.38 31.74
C ILE A 9 23.07 -11.45 31.96
N LYS A 10 22.67 -12.62 32.44
CA LYS A 10 23.60 -13.74 32.70
C LYS A 10 24.29 -14.25 31.44
N THR A 11 23.53 -14.36 30.34
CA THR A 11 24.04 -14.86 29.04
C THR A 11 25.04 -13.89 28.48
N TYR A 12 24.70 -12.59 28.36
CA TYR A 12 25.58 -11.56 27.78
C TYR A 12 26.81 -11.31 28.65
N ARG A 13 26.68 -11.33 29.98
CA ARG A 13 27.82 -11.26 30.87
C ARG A 13 28.81 -12.40 30.64
N LYS A 14 28.32 -13.67 30.59
CA LYS A 14 29.17 -14.83 30.28
C LYS A 14 29.82 -14.75 28.92
N ASN A 15 29.11 -14.30 27.89
CA ASN A 15 29.64 -14.11 26.54
C ASN A 15 30.77 -13.08 26.50
N LYS A 16 30.75 -12.09 27.40
CA LYS A 16 31.85 -11.14 27.59
C LYS A 16 32.97 -11.63 28.50
N GLY A 17 32.83 -12.81 29.09
CA GLY A 17 33.81 -13.38 30.01
C GLY A 17 33.85 -12.69 31.38
N LEU A 18 32.84 -11.89 31.73
CA LEU A 18 32.79 -11.17 32.99
C LEU A 18 32.26 -12.06 34.15
N THR A 19 32.80 -11.88 35.36
CA THR A 19 32.22 -12.36 36.60
C THR A 19 31.07 -11.47 37.05
N GLN A 20 30.24 -11.92 38.01
CA GLN A 20 29.21 -11.06 38.61
C GLN A 20 29.79 -9.87 39.36
N GLU A 21 30.98 -10.05 39.96
CA GLU A 21 31.73 -8.98 40.67
C GLU A 21 32.20 -7.93 39.68
N GLU A 22 32.84 -8.33 38.59
CA GLU A 22 33.31 -7.40 37.53
C GLU A 22 32.17 -6.61 36.88
N LEU A 23 31.01 -7.26 36.62
CA LEU A 23 29.85 -6.53 36.12
C LEU A 23 29.29 -5.56 37.17
N ALA A 24 29.28 -5.95 38.42
CA ALA A 24 28.83 -5.09 39.52
C ALA A 24 29.74 -3.84 39.68
N ASP A 25 31.05 -4.02 39.57
CA ASP A 25 32.02 -2.93 39.60
C ASP A 25 31.82 -1.96 38.43
N LEU A 26 31.64 -2.46 37.21
CA LEU A 26 31.35 -1.65 36.03
C LEU A 26 30.08 -0.79 36.16
N LEU A 27 29.11 -1.30 36.92
CA LEU A 27 27.80 -0.65 37.09
C LEU A 27 27.70 0.14 38.40
N ASN A 28 28.76 0.11 39.23
CA ASN A 28 28.77 0.70 40.57
C ASN A 28 27.61 0.22 41.46
N VAL A 29 27.38 -1.11 41.47
CA VAL A 29 26.37 -1.80 42.27
C VAL A 29 27.02 -2.94 43.05
N THR A 30 26.25 -3.60 43.90
CA THR A 30 26.78 -4.75 44.65
C THR A 30 26.71 -6.06 43.84
N PRO A 31 27.64 -7.01 44.01
CA PRO A 31 27.55 -8.33 43.38
C PRO A 31 26.25 -9.06 43.69
N GLN A 32 25.70 -8.85 44.89
CA GLN A 32 24.40 -9.40 45.30
C GLN A 32 23.24 -8.83 44.45
N ALA A 33 23.32 -7.57 44.02
CA ALA A 33 22.32 -7.01 43.12
C ALA A 33 22.32 -7.74 41.78
N VAL A 34 23.51 -7.90 41.17
CA VAL A 34 23.68 -8.63 39.90
C VAL A 34 23.19 -10.07 40.05
N SER A 35 23.54 -10.74 41.14
CA SER A 35 23.09 -12.12 41.44
C SER A 35 21.55 -12.23 41.55
N LYS A 36 20.90 -11.24 42.21
CA LYS A 36 19.43 -11.18 42.29
C LYS A 36 18.78 -10.96 40.92
N TRP A 37 19.34 -10.11 40.06
CA TRP A 37 18.83 -9.89 38.72
C TRP A 37 18.94 -11.16 37.86
N GLU A 38 20.10 -11.83 37.87
CA GLU A 38 20.34 -13.06 37.10
C GLU A 38 19.53 -14.26 37.57
N SER A 39 19.13 -14.28 38.86
CA SER A 39 18.28 -15.33 39.46
C SER A 39 16.78 -14.98 39.42
N GLU A 40 16.42 -13.85 38.80
CA GLU A 40 15.04 -13.34 38.71
C GLU A 40 14.39 -13.05 40.09
N ASN A 41 15.19 -12.94 41.16
CA ASN A 41 14.74 -12.58 42.52
C ASN A 41 14.64 -11.06 42.72
N GLY A 42 14.83 -10.27 41.70
CA GLY A 42 14.71 -8.83 41.65
C GLY A 42 15.00 -8.33 40.25
N LEU A 43 14.55 -7.12 39.97
CA LEU A 43 14.79 -6.45 38.69
C LEU A 43 15.74 -5.27 38.89
N PRO A 44 16.60 -4.94 37.89
CA PRO A 44 17.32 -3.68 37.90
C PRO A 44 16.33 -2.51 37.81
N ASP A 45 16.71 -1.38 38.41
CA ASP A 45 15.98 -0.13 38.20
C ASP A 45 15.99 0.26 36.73
N VAL A 46 14.96 0.94 36.26
CA VAL A 46 14.85 1.39 34.86
C VAL A 46 16.05 2.24 34.46
N SER A 47 16.59 3.04 35.38
CA SER A 47 17.79 3.83 35.15
C SER A 47 19.05 3.02 34.87
N MET A 48 19.08 1.74 35.28
CA MET A 48 20.18 0.80 35.08
C MET A 48 20.16 0.08 33.74
N LEU A 49 19.04 0.13 32.98
CA LEU A 49 18.90 -0.63 31.72
C LEU A 49 19.92 -0.18 30.67
N ILE A 50 20.12 1.14 30.51
CA ILE A 50 21.10 1.69 29.57
C ILE A 50 22.54 1.38 30.00
N PRO A 51 22.97 1.63 31.27
CA PRO A 51 24.28 1.20 31.75
C PRO A 51 24.55 -0.32 31.60
N LEU A 52 23.56 -1.17 31.89
CA LEU A 52 23.67 -2.62 31.68
C LEU A 52 23.89 -2.98 30.20
N ALA A 53 23.08 -2.44 29.30
CA ALA A 53 23.21 -2.66 27.86
C ALA A 53 24.61 -2.24 27.35
N GLN A 54 25.09 -1.07 27.77
CA GLN A 54 26.43 -0.56 27.43
C GLN A 54 27.54 -1.44 28.00
N ALA A 55 27.47 -1.81 29.29
CA ALA A 55 28.44 -2.69 29.94
C ALA A 55 28.50 -4.07 29.26
N LEU A 56 27.37 -4.60 28.84
CA LEU A 56 27.25 -5.88 28.17
C LEU A 56 27.50 -5.80 26.66
N GLY A 57 27.50 -4.60 26.06
CA GLY A 57 27.72 -4.35 24.61
C GLY A 57 26.57 -4.83 23.73
N VAL A 58 25.34 -4.68 24.21
CA VAL A 58 24.12 -5.05 23.50
C VAL A 58 23.14 -3.86 23.48
N SER A 59 22.10 -3.94 22.66
CA SER A 59 20.99 -2.97 22.73
C SER A 59 20.13 -3.21 23.98
N THR A 60 19.38 -2.21 24.41
CA THR A 60 18.38 -2.37 25.48
C THR A 60 17.31 -3.37 25.10
N ASP A 61 16.93 -3.44 23.83
CA ASP A 61 15.95 -4.39 23.31
C ASP A 61 16.45 -5.82 23.42
N ALA A 62 17.68 -6.08 22.99
CA ALA A 62 18.32 -7.40 23.15
C ALA A 62 18.45 -7.77 24.63
N LEU A 63 18.79 -6.81 25.52
CA LEU A 63 18.87 -7.03 26.95
C LEU A 63 17.51 -7.41 27.53
N LEU A 64 16.43 -6.77 27.10
CA LEU A 64 15.07 -7.05 27.52
C LEU A 64 14.50 -8.33 26.88
N GLY A 65 15.19 -8.90 25.90
CA GLY A 65 14.75 -10.06 25.13
C GLY A 65 13.65 -9.72 24.14
N TYR A 66 13.60 -8.47 23.73
CA TYR A 66 12.67 -8.01 22.72
C TYR A 66 13.31 -8.15 21.34
N ASP A 67 12.88 -9.16 20.60
CA ASP A 67 13.21 -9.31 19.17
C ASP A 67 12.21 -8.50 18.35
N SER A 68 12.49 -7.18 18.28
CA SER A 68 11.59 -6.22 17.65
C SER A 68 11.31 -6.54 16.18
N LEU A 69 12.25 -7.15 15.49
CA LEU A 69 12.09 -7.45 14.06
C LEU A 69 11.19 -8.68 13.84
N SER A 70 11.46 -9.77 14.55
CA SER A 70 10.67 -11.01 14.44
C SER A 70 9.23 -10.80 14.92
N GLU A 71 9.04 -10.14 16.07
CA GLU A 71 7.70 -9.83 16.61
C GLU A 71 6.92 -8.87 15.69
N GLN A 72 7.60 -7.92 15.06
CA GLN A 72 6.98 -6.99 14.11
C GLN A 72 6.60 -7.69 12.81
N GLU A 73 7.44 -8.59 12.29
CA GLU A 73 7.14 -9.40 11.11
C GLU A 73 5.94 -10.33 11.36
N GLU A 74 5.90 -11.01 12.50
CA GLU A 74 4.76 -11.86 12.89
C GLU A 74 3.47 -11.05 13.04
N LEU A 75 3.54 -9.86 13.65
CA LEU A 75 2.42 -8.94 13.77
C LEU A 75 1.89 -8.54 12.40
N ILE A 76 2.77 -8.09 11.50
CA ILE A 76 2.40 -7.67 10.14
C ILE A 76 1.77 -8.85 9.38
N ALA A 77 2.35 -10.05 9.46
CA ALA A 77 1.82 -11.23 8.79
C ALA A 77 0.41 -11.58 9.29
N ARG A 78 0.19 -11.61 10.60
CA ARG A 78 -1.11 -11.86 11.23
C ARG A 78 -2.16 -10.83 10.79
N VAL A 79 -1.80 -9.55 10.79
CA VAL A 79 -2.71 -8.47 10.40
C VAL A 79 -3.04 -8.58 8.91
N LYS A 80 -2.06 -8.82 8.04
CA LYS A 80 -2.28 -9.02 6.60
C LYS A 80 -3.18 -10.21 6.30
N GLU A 81 -3.04 -11.32 7.00
CA GLU A 81 -3.91 -12.49 6.88
C GLU A 81 -5.37 -12.14 7.25
N THR A 82 -5.57 -11.43 8.36
CA THR A 82 -6.90 -10.98 8.79
C THR A 82 -7.53 -10.02 7.77
N VAL A 83 -6.76 -9.05 7.27
CA VAL A 83 -7.22 -8.12 6.21
C VAL A 83 -7.60 -8.89 4.95
N ALA A 84 -6.81 -9.86 4.53
CA ALA A 84 -7.12 -10.71 3.37
C ALA A 84 -8.43 -11.50 3.58
N SER A 85 -8.65 -12.03 4.79
CA SER A 85 -9.91 -12.71 5.15
C SER A 85 -11.11 -11.77 5.08
N LEU A 86 -10.99 -10.56 5.65
CA LEU A 86 -12.05 -9.55 5.59
C LEU A 86 -12.36 -9.14 4.14
N LYS A 87 -11.34 -8.96 3.31
CA LYS A 87 -11.51 -8.64 1.87
C LYS A 87 -12.18 -9.77 1.08
N ASN A 88 -12.09 -11.01 1.55
CA ASN A 88 -12.70 -12.19 0.91
C ASN A 88 -14.03 -12.64 1.56
N SER A 89 -14.62 -11.85 2.46
CA SER A 89 -15.79 -12.24 3.27
C SER A 89 -17.12 -12.39 2.51
N GLY A 90 -17.17 -12.14 1.20
CA GLY A 90 -18.43 -12.18 0.43
C GLY A 90 -19.35 -10.98 0.67
N GLU A 91 -19.05 -10.08 1.57
CA GLU A 91 -19.77 -8.82 1.78
C GLU A 91 -19.58 -7.85 0.59
N ARG A 92 -20.40 -6.80 0.53
CA ARG A 92 -20.24 -5.72 -0.46
C ARG A 92 -18.87 -5.02 -0.29
N ARG A 93 -18.32 -4.49 -1.38
CA ARG A 93 -16.99 -3.84 -1.40
C ARG A 93 -16.86 -2.70 -0.38
N ASP A 94 -17.88 -1.84 -0.32
CA ASP A 94 -17.97 -0.71 0.61
C ASP A 94 -17.93 -1.17 2.08
N GLN A 95 -18.74 -2.17 2.44
CA GLN A 95 -18.77 -2.71 3.80
C GLN A 95 -17.43 -3.36 4.19
N ARG A 96 -16.80 -4.06 3.26
CA ARG A 96 -15.45 -4.63 3.48
C ARG A 96 -14.41 -3.54 3.71
N ALA A 97 -14.43 -2.47 2.90
CA ALA A 97 -13.51 -1.34 3.05
C ALA A 97 -13.66 -0.69 4.43
N LEU A 98 -14.89 -0.46 4.89
CA LEU A 98 -15.17 0.07 6.22
C LEU A 98 -14.62 -0.85 7.32
N ARG A 99 -14.92 -2.15 7.27
CA ARG A 99 -14.46 -3.12 8.28
C ARG A 99 -12.94 -3.25 8.32
N VAL A 100 -12.28 -3.24 7.17
CA VAL A 100 -10.81 -3.28 7.09
C VAL A 100 -10.22 -2.02 7.72
N SER A 101 -10.74 -0.83 7.40
CA SER A 101 -10.27 0.42 7.99
C SER A 101 -10.46 0.46 9.51
N GLU A 102 -11.58 -0.01 10.04
CA GLU A 102 -11.82 -0.08 11.48
C GLU A 102 -10.91 -1.07 12.20
N TYR A 103 -10.71 -2.24 11.59
CA TYR A 103 -9.78 -3.22 12.12
C TYR A 103 -8.35 -2.65 12.19
N LEU A 104 -7.88 -2.04 11.11
CA LEU A 104 -6.55 -1.43 11.05
C LEU A 104 -6.41 -0.21 11.98
N SER A 105 -7.48 0.59 12.16
CA SER A 105 -7.50 1.66 13.17
C SER A 105 -7.20 1.12 14.58
N THR A 106 -7.80 -0.03 14.92
CA THR A 106 -7.58 -0.69 16.21
C THR A 106 -6.15 -1.23 16.33
N GLU A 107 -5.69 -2.00 15.33
CA GLU A 107 -4.34 -2.61 15.34
C GLU A 107 -3.23 -1.54 15.39
N THR A 108 -3.37 -0.45 14.66
CA THR A 108 -2.40 0.66 14.69
C THR A 108 -2.43 1.46 15.99
N SER A 109 -3.55 1.47 16.72
CA SER A 109 -3.64 2.06 18.05
C SER A 109 -2.95 1.21 19.13
N LEU A 110 -2.98 -0.12 18.96
CA LEU A 110 -2.27 -1.06 19.83
C LEU A 110 -0.77 -1.12 19.52
N ASN A 111 -0.36 -0.81 18.26
CA ASN A 111 1.01 -0.91 17.77
C ASN A 111 1.47 0.39 17.10
N PRO A 112 1.55 1.52 17.82
CA PRO A 112 1.80 2.85 17.25
C PRO A 112 3.20 3.03 16.65
N GLY A 113 4.14 2.13 16.93
CA GLY A 113 5.49 2.12 16.35
C GLY A 113 5.62 1.36 15.03
N CYS A 114 4.58 0.61 14.60
CA CYS A 114 4.63 -0.17 13.38
C CYS A 114 4.20 0.67 12.16
N PHE A 115 5.17 1.35 11.52
CA PHE A 115 4.91 2.24 10.39
C PHE A 115 4.29 1.53 9.17
N GLU A 116 4.62 0.25 8.94
CA GLU A 116 4.01 -0.54 7.86
C GLU A 116 2.49 -0.67 8.06
N LEU A 117 2.04 -0.98 9.28
CA LEU A 117 0.61 -1.05 9.57
C LEU A 117 -0.08 0.31 9.49
N ILE A 118 0.60 1.39 9.92
CA ILE A 118 0.06 2.75 9.78
C ILE A 118 -0.13 3.10 8.31
N LYS A 119 0.87 2.82 7.45
CA LYS A 119 0.76 3.03 6.00
C LYS A 119 -0.39 2.21 5.41
N ASP A 120 -0.52 0.93 5.76
CA ASP A 120 -1.61 0.08 5.29
C ASP A 120 -2.98 0.63 5.75
N TYR A 121 -3.09 1.09 7.00
CA TYR A 121 -4.30 1.71 7.52
C TYR A 121 -4.70 2.97 6.76
N VAL A 122 -3.76 3.89 6.53
CA VAL A 122 -4.01 5.13 5.79
C VAL A 122 -4.43 4.82 4.35
N GLN A 123 -3.78 3.86 3.70
CA GLN A 123 -4.14 3.43 2.35
C GLN A 123 -5.55 2.83 2.27
N GLU A 124 -5.90 1.91 3.17
CA GLU A 124 -7.24 1.30 3.17
C GLU A 124 -8.34 2.33 3.49
N THR A 125 -8.01 3.35 4.31
CA THR A 125 -8.94 4.46 4.58
C THR A 125 -9.07 5.39 3.37
N ALA A 126 -7.99 5.58 2.60
CA ALA A 126 -8.04 6.29 1.32
C ALA A 126 -8.92 5.53 0.30
N ASP A 127 -8.81 4.21 0.23
CA ASP A 127 -9.68 3.41 -0.63
C ASP A 127 -11.16 3.46 -0.16
N LEU A 128 -11.41 3.47 1.16
CA LEU A 128 -12.75 3.66 1.72
C LEU A 128 -13.37 5.01 1.32
N SER A 129 -12.57 6.06 1.18
CA SER A 129 -13.07 7.40 0.90
C SER A 129 -13.80 7.51 -0.44
N MET A 130 -13.47 6.67 -1.41
CA MET A 130 -14.18 6.61 -2.70
C MET A 130 -15.64 6.17 -2.53
N TYR A 131 -15.91 5.20 -1.64
CA TYR A 131 -17.27 4.70 -1.39
C TYR A 131 -18.09 5.62 -0.51
N ALA A 132 -17.46 6.48 0.25
CA ALA A 132 -18.11 7.38 1.19
C ALA A 132 -18.28 8.82 0.65
N ASP A 133 -17.71 9.12 -0.52
CA ASP A 133 -17.83 10.44 -1.14
C ASP A 133 -19.27 10.68 -1.63
N PRO A 134 -19.97 11.72 -1.13
CA PRO A 134 -21.35 12.01 -1.51
C PRO A 134 -21.56 12.28 -3.01
N VAL A 135 -20.48 12.67 -3.73
CA VAL A 135 -20.54 12.98 -5.17
C VAL A 135 -20.34 11.72 -6.01
N LEU A 136 -19.55 10.74 -5.52
CA LEU A 136 -19.25 9.52 -6.26
C LEU A 136 -20.30 8.43 -6.02
N GLU A 137 -20.29 7.81 -4.86
CA GLU A 137 -21.14 6.63 -4.59
C GLU A 137 -22.07 6.81 -3.38
N ASN A 138 -21.61 7.54 -2.37
CA ASN A 138 -22.31 7.76 -1.10
C ASN A 138 -22.95 6.50 -0.49
N CYS A 139 -22.16 5.44 -0.38
CA CYS A 139 -22.63 4.16 0.16
C CYS A 139 -22.98 4.21 1.66
N PHE A 140 -22.65 5.29 2.36
CA PHE A 140 -22.77 5.45 3.81
C PHE A 140 -23.50 6.75 4.21
N PRO A 141 -24.72 7.03 3.71
CA PRO A 141 -25.39 8.28 3.96
C PRO A 141 -25.65 8.55 5.45
N ASP A 142 -25.91 7.50 6.23
CA ASP A 142 -26.23 7.59 7.66
C ASP A 142 -25.00 7.45 8.58
N GLU A 143 -23.80 7.17 8.03
CA GLU A 143 -22.58 6.89 8.79
C GLU A 143 -21.47 7.93 8.58
N GLN A 144 -21.79 9.09 8.02
CA GLN A 144 -20.79 10.12 7.66
C GLN A 144 -19.94 10.57 8.84
N ASP A 145 -20.51 10.73 10.03
CA ASP A 145 -19.75 11.10 11.24
C ASP A 145 -18.74 9.99 11.65
N ARG A 146 -19.09 8.72 11.45
CA ARG A 146 -18.23 7.58 11.72
C ARG A 146 -17.05 7.54 10.74
N ILE A 147 -17.34 7.74 9.46
CA ILE A 147 -16.34 7.81 8.40
C ILE A 147 -15.39 8.98 8.64
N LYS A 148 -15.92 10.15 8.97
CA LYS A 148 -15.11 11.34 9.25
C LYS A 148 -14.14 11.14 10.43
N LYS A 149 -14.53 10.40 11.46
CA LYS A 149 -13.63 10.03 12.57
C LYS A 149 -12.50 9.11 12.10
N LEU A 150 -12.78 8.17 11.19
CA LEU A 150 -11.74 7.32 10.58
C LEU A 150 -10.76 8.15 9.75
N TYR A 151 -11.24 9.10 8.95
CA TYR A 151 -10.37 10.03 8.19
C TYR A 151 -9.44 10.81 9.12
N GLN A 152 -9.98 11.43 10.16
CA GLN A 152 -9.20 12.21 11.12
C GLN A 152 -8.15 11.35 11.83
N ASP A 153 -8.49 10.11 12.21
CA ASP A 153 -7.54 9.18 12.84
C ASP A 153 -6.47 8.73 11.84
N ALA A 154 -6.84 8.37 10.62
CA ALA A 154 -5.90 7.96 9.58
C ALA A 154 -4.94 9.10 9.19
N ILE A 155 -5.45 10.31 9.00
CA ILE A 155 -4.64 11.50 8.71
C ILE A 155 -3.65 11.75 9.85
N ARG A 156 -4.11 11.76 11.11
CA ARG A 156 -3.25 11.98 12.28
C ARG A 156 -2.10 10.97 12.35
N LYS A 157 -2.41 9.67 12.17
CA LYS A 157 -1.42 8.59 12.16
C LYS A 157 -0.51 8.67 10.93
N GLY A 158 -1.04 9.04 9.77
CA GLY A 158 -0.26 9.26 8.55
C GLY A 158 0.75 10.40 8.71
N VAL A 159 0.33 11.55 9.27
CA VAL A 159 1.22 12.69 9.57
C VAL A 159 2.29 12.30 10.59
N TYR A 160 1.93 11.48 11.59
CA TYR A 160 2.91 10.95 12.53
C TYR A 160 3.96 10.08 11.83
N LEU A 161 3.54 9.15 10.94
CA LEU A 161 4.47 8.35 10.13
C LEU A 161 5.39 9.24 9.29
N ILE A 162 4.82 10.19 8.55
CA ILE A 162 5.58 11.11 7.70
C ILE A 162 6.68 11.84 8.49
N SER A 163 6.40 12.21 9.74
CA SER A 163 7.32 12.98 10.57
C SER A 163 8.42 12.14 11.25
N HIS A 164 8.21 10.82 11.41
CA HIS A 164 9.07 9.97 12.24
C HIS A 164 9.68 8.79 11.47
N CYS A 165 9.19 8.46 10.28
CA CYS A 165 9.70 7.36 9.47
C CYS A 165 10.84 7.84 8.57
N ASN A 166 11.94 7.06 8.52
CA ASN A 166 13.07 7.34 7.64
C ASN A 166 12.98 6.63 6.28
N ASP A 167 12.01 5.71 6.12
CA ASP A 167 11.78 5.04 4.84
C ASP A 167 11.01 5.96 3.89
N LYS A 168 11.74 6.46 2.88
CA LYS A 168 11.18 7.37 1.88
C LYS A 168 9.99 6.76 1.11
N SER A 169 10.02 5.46 0.83
CA SER A 169 8.93 4.79 0.11
C SER A 169 7.64 4.76 0.93
N LEU A 170 7.75 4.47 2.23
CA LEU A 170 6.59 4.52 3.12
C LEU A 170 6.05 5.96 3.25
N VAL A 171 6.94 6.93 3.39
CA VAL A 171 6.59 8.36 3.50
C VAL A 171 5.86 8.83 2.24
N GLU A 172 6.37 8.56 1.03
CA GLU A 172 5.75 8.96 -0.23
C GLU A 172 4.37 8.32 -0.41
N LYS A 173 4.23 7.01 -0.15
CA LYS A 173 2.93 6.31 -0.20
C LYS A 173 1.93 6.88 0.80
N THR A 174 2.41 7.28 1.98
CA THR A 174 1.55 7.89 3.00
C THR A 174 1.11 9.29 2.60
N HIS A 175 1.99 10.11 2.02
CA HIS A 175 1.59 11.41 1.46
C HIS A 175 0.50 11.26 0.39
N PHE A 176 0.65 10.29 -0.52
CA PHE A 176 -0.36 10.00 -1.53
C PHE A 176 -1.72 9.64 -0.89
N ALA A 177 -1.73 8.70 0.05
CA ALA A 177 -2.97 8.23 0.68
C ALA A 177 -3.64 9.33 1.53
N VAL A 178 -2.87 10.14 2.26
CA VAL A 178 -3.39 11.28 3.03
C VAL A 178 -3.97 12.34 2.10
N ALA A 179 -3.29 12.69 1.00
CA ALA A 179 -3.82 13.62 0.00
C ALA A 179 -5.15 13.12 -0.56
N TRP A 180 -5.26 11.83 -0.82
CA TRP A 180 -6.48 11.21 -1.34
C TRP A 180 -7.65 11.34 -0.37
N ILE A 181 -7.43 11.08 0.93
CA ILE A 181 -8.45 11.28 1.97
C ILE A 181 -8.91 12.75 2.02
N TYR A 182 -7.97 13.70 2.00
CA TYR A 182 -8.30 15.14 2.02
C TYR A 182 -9.13 15.58 0.78
N ILE A 183 -8.83 15.01 -0.42
CA ILE A 183 -9.60 15.30 -1.64
C ILE A 183 -11.07 14.90 -1.43
N HIS A 184 -11.34 13.71 -0.90
CA HIS A 184 -12.69 13.20 -0.67
C HIS A 184 -13.38 13.84 0.55
N ASP A 185 -12.61 14.31 1.54
CA ASP A 185 -13.12 15.14 2.66
C ASP A 185 -13.32 16.62 2.24
N LYS A 186 -13.02 16.98 0.98
CA LYS A 186 -13.11 18.33 0.38
C LYS A 186 -12.16 19.36 1.02
N ASP A 187 -11.12 18.93 1.70
CA ASP A 187 -10.06 19.78 2.23
C ASP A 187 -8.91 19.90 1.21
N PHE A 188 -9.15 20.71 0.18
CA PHE A 188 -8.26 20.82 -0.96
C PHE A 188 -6.94 21.53 -0.64
N ASP A 189 -6.88 22.35 0.38
CA ASP A 189 -5.65 23.06 0.75
C ASP A 189 -4.66 22.10 1.38
N ASN A 190 -5.08 21.30 2.36
CA ASN A 190 -4.25 20.25 2.92
C ASN A 190 -3.90 19.16 1.89
N ALA A 191 -4.80 18.81 0.97
CA ALA A 191 -4.49 17.91 -0.12
C ALA A 191 -3.33 18.41 -0.98
N ARG A 192 -3.33 19.70 -1.36
CA ARG A 192 -2.24 20.32 -2.15
C ARG A 192 -0.90 20.27 -1.43
N GLU A 193 -0.85 20.49 -0.11
CA GLU A 193 0.39 20.39 0.65
C GLU A 193 1.02 19.01 0.51
N HIS A 194 0.23 17.95 0.64
CA HIS A 194 0.72 16.58 0.49
C HIS A 194 1.08 16.22 -0.95
N ILE A 195 0.33 16.69 -1.95
CA ILE A 195 0.61 16.47 -3.37
C ILE A 195 1.93 17.13 -3.79
N ASN A 196 2.21 18.34 -3.32
CA ASN A 196 3.39 19.11 -3.73
C ASN A 196 4.72 18.49 -3.30
N VAL A 197 4.74 17.63 -2.31
CA VAL A 197 5.96 16.90 -1.88
C VAL A 197 6.17 15.59 -2.62
N LEU A 198 5.19 15.11 -3.38
CA LEU A 198 5.33 13.90 -4.16
C LEU A 198 6.26 14.10 -5.37
N PRO A 199 7.04 13.07 -5.74
CA PRO A 199 7.92 13.17 -6.90
C PRO A 199 7.13 13.35 -8.19
N SER A 200 7.52 14.34 -8.99
CA SER A 200 6.92 14.57 -10.30
C SER A 200 7.45 13.60 -11.35
N ILE A 201 6.60 13.19 -12.29
CA ILE A 201 7.00 12.41 -13.48
C ILE A 201 8.14 13.09 -14.25
N SER A 202 8.14 14.43 -14.32
CA SER A 202 9.14 15.19 -15.06
C SER A 202 10.55 15.07 -14.47
N THR A 203 10.68 14.78 -13.19
CA THR A 203 11.98 14.68 -12.49
C THR A 203 12.39 13.23 -12.18
N GLY A 204 11.48 12.27 -12.30
CA GLY A 204 11.61 10.94 -11.73
C GLY A 204 12.31 9.89 -12.59
N ARG A 205 12.90 10.24 -13.78
CA ARG A 205 13.39 9.22 -14.73
C ARG A 205 14.87 9.29 -15.09
N ILE A 206 15.61 10.18 -14.47
CA ILE A 206 17.05 10.31 -14.71
C ILE A 206 17.81 9.14 -14.09
N LYS A 207 17.37 8.64 -12.95
CA LYS A 207 18.00 7.53 -12.24
C LYS A 207 18.03 6.24 -13.05
N GLU A 208 16.87 5.81 -13.57
CA GLU A 208 16.74 4.57 -14.34
C GLU A 208 17.60 4.61 -15.61
N LYS A 209 17.60 5.76 -16.31
CA LYS A 209 18.47 5.96 -17.48
C LYS A 209 19.93 5.81 -17.12
N LEU A 210 20.40 6.51 -16.08
CA LEU A 210 21.81 6.44 -15.64
C LEU A 210 22.18 5.07 -15.14
N SER A 211 21.28 4.36 -14.44
CA SER A 211 21.52 2.99 -13.96
C SER A 211 21.70 2.02 -15.12
N MET A 212 20.89 2.11 -16.18
CA MET A 212 21.05 1.29 -17.38
C MET A 212 22.39 1.57 -18.11
N GLU A 213 22.78 2.83 -18.24
CA GLU A 213 24.09 3.18 -18.82
C GLU A 213 25.23 2.66 -17.96
N LEU A 214 25.16 2.80 -16.63
CA LEU A 214 26.16 2.27 -15.71
C LEU A 214 26.28 0.74 -15.86
N THR A 215 25.15 0.02 -15.86
CA THR A 215 25.15 -1.44 -16.08
C THR A 215 25.78 -1.83 -17.40
N PHE A 216 25.54 -1.05 -18.46
CA PHE A 216 26.17 -1.29 -19.76
C PHE A 216 27.71 -1.19 -19.69
N PHE A 217 28.24 -0.13 -19.08
CA PHE A 217 29.69 0.09 -18.97
C PHE A 217 30.37 -0.87 -18.00
N GLU A 218 29.70 -1.28 -16.93
CA GLU A 218 30.26 -2.22 -15.95
C GLU A 218 30.14 -3.68 -16.38
N SER A 219 29.04 -4.08 -17.00
CA SER A 219 28.67 -5.48 -17.18
C SER A 219 28.26 -5.85 -18.61
N GLY A 220 28.23 -4.88 -19.52
CA GLY A 220 27.93 -5.06 -20.93
C GLY A 220 26.43 -5.15 -21.26
N PHE A 221 26.15 -5.26 -22.59
CA PHE A 221 24.80 -5.16 -23.15
C PHE A 221 23.84 -6.27 -22.66
N GLU A 222 24.35 -7.51 -22.50
CA GLU A 222 23.49 -8.62 -22.07
C GLU A 222 22.90 -8.41 -20.66
N LYS A 223 23.67 -7.81 -19.76
CA LYS A 223 23.19 -7.47 -18.43
C LYS A 223 22.17 -6.31 -18.49
N MET A 224 22.46 -5.28 -19.28
CA MET A 224 21.58 -4.13 -19.47
C MET A 224 20.21 -4.53 -20.06
N LYS A 225 20.09 -5.59 -20.86
CA LYS A 225 18.81 -6.11 -21.35
C LYS A 225 17.84 -6.45 -20.22
N GLY A 226 18.35 -6.95 -19.09
CA GLY A 226 17.55 -7.21 -17.89
C GLY A 226 16.93 -5.91 -17.35
N ASP A 227 17.75 -4.88 -17.21
CA ASP A 227 17.32 -3.56 -16.72
C ASP A 227 16.30 -2.92 -17.68
N ILE A 228 16.49 -3.06 -19.01
CA ILE A 228 15.53 -2.58 -20.02
C ILE A 228 14.18 -3.26 -19.82
N LYS A 229 14.16 -4.57 -19.62
CA LYS A 229 12.92 -5.32 -19.41
C LYS A 229 12.20 -4.86 -18.14
N GLU A 230 12.90 -4.76 -17.02
CA GLU A 230 12.35 -4.33 -15.74
C GLU A 230 11.79 -2.90 -15.82
N ASN A 231 12.59 -1.97 -16.38
CA ASN A 231 12.17 -0.59 -16.56
C ASN A 231 10.99 -0.44 -17.54
N SER A 232 10.89 -1.30 -18.56
CA SER A 232 9.75 -1.32 -19.48
C SER A 232 8.44 -1.71 -18.77
N VAL A 233 8.49 -2.70 -17.87
CA VAL A 233 7.32 -3.08 -17.07
C VAL A 233 6.85 -1.91 -16.19
N ILE A 234 7.79 -1.26 -15.49
CA ILE A 234 7.48 -0.11 -14.62
C ILE A 234 6.88 1.06 -15.42
N LEU A 235 7.49 1.37 -16.57
CA LEU A 235 6.99 2.42 -17.47
C LEU A 235 5.56 2.11 -17.95
N PHE A 236 5.32 0.88 -18.36
CA PHE A 236 4.00 0.44 -18.81
C PHE A 236 2.94 0.59 -17.71
N GLU A 237 3.23 0.15 -16.48
CA GLU A 237 2.33 0.28 -15.33
C GLU A 237 1.99 1.75 -15.04
N LEU A 238 2.99 2.63 -15.09
CA LEU A 238 2.80 4.06 -14.90
C LEU A 238 1.90 4.67 -15.98
N VAL A 239 2.17 4.35 -17.25
CA VAL A 239 1.37 4.84 -18.39
C VAL A 239 -0.07 4.33 -18.27
N CYS A 240 -0.27 3.05 -17.97
CA CYS A 240 -1.61 2.49 -17.77
C CYS A 240 -2.38 3.18 -16.64
N SER A 241 -1.71 3.48 -15.53
CA SER A 241 -2.34 4.20 -14.41
C SER A 241 -2.84 5.58 -14.84
N MET A 242 -2.03 6.34 -15.57
CA MET A 242 -2.43 7.66 -16.06
C MET A 242 -3.55 7.60 -17.10
N LEU A 243 -3.45 6.68 -18.06
CA LEU A 243 -4.47 6.51 -19.10
C LEU A 243 -5.81 6.06 -18.50
N ASN A 244 -5.78 5.21 -17.47
CA ASN A 244 -7.00 4.86 -16.73
C ASN A 244 -7.62 6.07 -16.05
N THR A 245 -6.82 6.94 -15.43
CA THR A 245 -7.35 8.19 -14.82
C THR A 245 -7.99 9.10 -15.87
N PHE A 246 -7.42 9.19 -17.07
CA PHE A 246 -8.03 9.97 -18.15
C PHE A 246 -9.36 9.37 -18.61
N ALA A 247 -9.38 8.05 -18.90
CA ALA A 247 -10.60 7.35 -19.31
C ALA A 247 -11.70 7.43 -18.23
N GLU A 248 -11.32 7.31 -16.95
CA GLU A 248 -12.22 7.46 -15.82
C GLU A 248 -12.86 8.84 -15.78
N ASN A 249 -12.06 9.91 -15.82
CA ASN A 249 -12.58 11.26 -15.75
C ASN A 249 -13.48 11.59 -16.93
N TYR A 250 -13.09 11.21 -18.14
CA TYR A 250 -13.94 11.42 -19.32
C TYR A 250 -15.20 10.55 -19.31
N GLY A 251 -15.11 9.29 -18.95
CA GLY A 251 -16.27 8.40 -18.83
C GLY A 251 -17.29 8.86 -17.80
N TRP A 252 -16.84 9.35 -16.64
CA TRP A 252 -17.72 9.81 -15.58
C TRP A 252 -18.26 11.22 -15.76
N TRP A 253 -17.42 12.18 -16.20
CA TRP A 253 -17.73 13.60 -16.05
C TRP A 253 -17.93 14.32 -17.37
N CYS A 254 -17.45 13.79 -18.52
CA CYS A 254 -17.72 14.38 -19.81
C CYS A 254 -19.20 14.19 -20.19
N GLU A 255 -19.86 15.29 -20.56
CA GLU A 255 -21.25 15.25 -21.02
C GLU A 255 -21.37 14.86 -22.48
N ASP A 256 -20.34 15.18 -23.29
CA ASP A 256 -20.25 14.80 -24.69
C ASP A 256 -19.76 13.35 -24.81
N LYS A 257 -20.66 12.47 -25.24
CA LYS A 257 -20.36 11.04 -25.44
C LYS A 257 -19.25 10.83 -26.46
N ASP A 258 -19.26 11.56 -27.55
CA ASP A 258 -18.33 11.35 -28.67
C ASP A 258 -16.91 11.79 -28.27
N GLU A 259 -16.77 12.91 -27.55
CA GLU A 259 -15.50 13.34 -26.96
C GLU A 259 -14.99 12.32 -25.92
N ALA A 260 -15.86 11.83 -25.04
CA ALA A 260 -15.48 10.82 -24.05
C ALA A 260 -14.99 9.53 -24.69
N LEU A 261 -15.65 9.08 -25.76
CA LEU A 261 -15.24 7.88 -26.51
C LEU A 261 -13.91 8.11 -27.25
N GLU A 262 -13.72 9.27 -27.88
CA GLU A 262 -12.47 9.62 -28.58
C GLU A 262 -11.26 9.52 -27.63
N ILE A 263 -11.35 10.10 -26.45
CA ILE A 263 -10.28 10.02 -25.44
C ILE A 263 -10.08 8.60 -24.93
N CYS A 264 -11.15 7.87 -24.64
CA CYS A 264 -11.04 6.48 -24.21
C CYS A 264 -10.44 5.59 -25.32
N ASP A 265 -10.80 5.80 -26.58
CA ASP A 265 -10.23 5.08 -27.72
C ASP A 265 -8.74 5.37 -27.89
N TRP A 266 -8.34 6.62 -27.74
CA TRP A 266 -6.94 7.01 -27.74
C TRP A 266 -6.16 6.32 -26.58
N CYS A 267 -6.71 6.32 -25.36
CA CYS A 267 -6.13 5.62 -24.22
C CYS A 267 -5.98 4.11 -24.48
N GLU A 268 -7.01 3.47 -25.03
CA GLU A 268 -7.00 2.05 -25.35
C GLU A 268 -5.98 1.72 -26.44
N GLY A 269 -5.89 2.58 -27.48
CA GLY A 269 -4.91 2.46 -28.55
C GLY A 269 -3.47 2.43 -28.03
N ILE A 270 -3.12 3.33 -27.11
CA ILE A 270 -1.79 3.33 -26.46
C ILE A 270 -1.54 2.05 -25.68
N VAL A 271 -2.51 1.61 -24.86
CA VAL A 271 -2.38 0.36 -24.08
C VAL A 271 -2.19 -0.84 -25.01
N LYS A 272 -2.98 -0.93 -26.11
CA LYS A 272 -2.84 -1.97 -27.14
C LYS A 272 -1.48 -1.95 -27.84
N ALA A 273 -0.89 -0.77 -28.07
CA ALA A 273 0.42 -0.64 -28.71
C ALA A 273 1.55 -1.29 -27.88
N PHE A 274 1.47 -1.26 -26.56
CA PHE A 274 2.43 -1.96 -25.71
C PHE A 274 2.35 -3.50 -25.85
N ALA A 275 1.19 -4.04 -26.17
CA ALA A 275 0.99 -5.49 -26.33
C ALA A 275 1.72 -6.10 -27.54
N ALA A 276 2.24 -5.27 -28.47
CA ALA A 276 3.13 -5.72 -29.54
C ALA A 276 4.44 -6.34 -28.98
N ARG A 277 4.80 -6.03 -27.75
CA ARG A 277 5.97 -6.57 -27.05
C ARG A 277 5.56 -7.18 -25.70
N LYS A 278 4.82 -8.29 -25.74
CA LYS A 278 4.34 -9.02 -24.56
C LYS A 278 5.45 -9.41 -23.58
N ASP A 279 6.68 -9.56 -24.06
CA ASP A 279 7.88 -9.86 -23.26
C ASP A 279 8.37 -8.68 -22.40
N LEU A 280 7.92 -7.46 -22.71
CA LEU A 280 8.31 -6.22 -22.02
C LEU A 280 7.22 -5.62 -21.13
N ILE A 281 6.09 -6.31 -20.97
CA ILE A 281 4.95 -5.82 -20.18
C ILE A 281 4.44 -6.87 -19.21
N ASN A 282 3.68 -6.42 -18.20
CA ASN A 282 2.91 -7.30 -17.34
C ASN A 282 1.51 -7.52 -17.94
N MET A 283 1.24 -8.72 -18.45
CA MET A 283 -0.04 -9.05 -19.08
C MET A 283 -1.26 -8.87 -18.17
N ARG A 284 -1.12 -9.08 -16.86
CA ARG A 284 -2.22 -8.83 -15.90
C ARG A 284 -2.57 -7.34 -15.83
N HIS A 285 -1.56 -6.47 -15.83
CA HIS A 285 -1.76 -5.01 -15.86
C HIS A 285 -2.37 -4.57 -17.20
N TYR A 286 -1.92 -5.14 -18.32
CA TYR A 286 -2.50 -4.89 -19.64
C TYR A 286 -4.01 -5.19 -19.66
N LEU A 287 -4.39 -6.37 -19.23
CA LEU A 287 -5.79 -6.81 -19.24
C LEU A 287 -6.65 -5.99 -18.27
N ARG A 288 -6.09 -5.64 -17.11
CA ARG A 288 -6.76 -4.76 -16.15
C ARG A 288 -7.00 -3.37 -16.74
N ALA A 289 -5.99 -2.76 -17.36
CA ALA A 289 -6.09 -1.44 -17.96
C ALA A 289 -7.12 -1.43 -19.09
N ARG A 290 -7.08 -2.41 -20.00
CA ARG A 290 -8.06 -2.53 -21.07
C ARG A 290 -9.48 -2.67 -20.55
N ARG A 291 -9.71 -3.59 -19.60
CA ARG A 291 -11.03 -3.76 -18.97
C ARG A 291 -11.54 -2.45 -18.36
N SER A 292 -10.68 -1.75 -17.64
CA SER A 292 -11.04 -0.49 -16.98
C SER A 292 -11.43 0.59 -18.00
N ILE A 293 -10.65 0.76 -19.06
CA ILE A 293 -10.96 1.74 -20.13
C ILE A 293 -12.28 1.38 -20.83
N VAL A 294 -12.51 0.11 -21.16
CA VAL A 294 -13.77 -0.34 -21.76
C VAL A 294 -14.95 -0.11 -20.81
N PHE A 295 -14.78 -0.32 -19.53
CA PHE A 295 -15.80 0.03 -18.54
C PHE A 295 -16.17 1.52 -18.61
N PHE A 296 -15.21 2.43 -18.68
CA PHE A 296 -15.50 3.86 -18.76
C PHE A 296 -16.12 4.28 -20.11
N LYS A 297 -15.78 3.62 -21.22
CA LYS A 297 -16.51 3.75 -22.48
C LYS A 297 -17.99 3.35 -22.29
N LEU A 298 -18.24 2.22 -21.65
CA LEU A 298 -19.60 1.76 -21.37
C LEU A 298 -20.38 2.74 -20.50
N VAL A 299 -19.72 3.35 -19.50
CA VAL A 299 -20.32 4.40 -18.68
C VAL A 299 -20.73 5.59 -19.53
N ALA A 300 -19.84 6.12 -20.39
CA ALA A 300 -20.15 7.25 -21.27
C ALA A 300 -21.32 6.95 -22.22
N VAL A 301 -21.34 5.77 -22.83
CA VAL A 301 -22.41 5.35 -23.74
C VAL A 301 -23.74 5.18 -23.01
N LYS A 302 -23.75 4.55 -21.84
CA LYS A 302 -24.98 4.38 -21.04
C LYS A 302 -25.55 5.70 -20.53
N LYS A 303 -24.71 6.63 -20.11
CA LYS A 303 -25.14 8.00 -19.71
C LYS A 303 -25.88 8.73 -20.83
N SER A 304 -25.51 8.48 -22.09
CA SER A 304 -26.20 9.08 -23.24
C SER A 304 -27.53 8.39 -23.60
N GLY A 305 -27.89 7.30 -22.93
CA GLY A 305 -29.08 6.51 -23.21
C GLY A 305 -28.94 5.58 -24.44
N ASP A 306 -27.72 5.34 -24.91
CA ASP A 306 -27.44 4.47 -26.07
C ASP A 306 -27.20 3.02 -25.65
N ASP A 307 -28.26 2.34 -25.22
CA ASP A 307 -28.17 0.94 -24.76
C ASP A 307 -27.66 -0.01 -25.85
N LYS A 308 -28.02 0.23 -27.13
CA LYS A 308 -27.54 -0.59 -28.26
C LYS A 308 -26.05 -0.41 -28.49
N GLY A 309 -25.55 0.83 -28.39
CA GLY A 309 -24.13 1.12 -28.47
C GLY A 309 -23.36 0.45 -27.33
N ALA A 310 -23.92 0.44 -26.14
CA ALA A 310 -23.31 -0.24 -25.00
C ALA A 310 -23.25 -1.78 -25.19
N GLU A 311 -24.31 -2.40 -25.70
CA GLU A 311 -24.32 -3.84 -26.01
C GLU A 311 -23.31 -4.19 -27.10
N ALA A 312 -23.20 -3.37 -28.17
CA ALA A 312 -22.24 -3.56 -29.24
C ALA A 312 -20.79 -3.48 -28.71
N LEU A 313 -20.46 -2.47 -27.95
CA LEU A 313 -19.13 -2.24 -27.35
C LEU A 313 -18.74 -3.36 -26.39
N TYR A 314 -19.68 -3.82 -25.56
CA TYR A 314 -19.45 -4.99 -24.69
C TYR A 314 -19.20 -6.27 -25.51
N GLY A 315 -20.00 -6.51 -26.56
CA GLY A 315 -19.84 -7.67 -27.45
C GLY A 315 -18.49 -7.67 -28.18
N GLU A 316 -18.03 -6.50 -28.64
CA GLU A 316 -16.71 -6.33 -29.24
C GLU A 316 -15.58 -6.68 -28.27
N PHE A 317 -15.63 -6.17 -27.05
CA PHE A 317 -14.65 -6.50 -26.03
C PHE A 317 -14.61 -8.00 -25.69
N VAL A 318 -15.77 -8.64 -25.51
CA VAL A 318 -15.85 -10.09 -25.27
C VAL A 318 -15.23 -10.89 -26.42
N LYS A 319 -15.50 -10.49 -27.67
CA LYS A 319 -14.89 -11.10 -28.85
C LYS A 319 -13.37 -10.94 -28.83
N GLU A 320 -12.84 -9.72 -28.62
CA GLU A 320 -11.41 -9.47 -28.56
C GLU A 320 -10.72 -10.31 -27.45
N ILE A 321 -11.32 -10.40 -26.26
CA ILE A 321 -10.77 -11.23 -25.17
C ILE A 321 -10.78 -12.72 -25.53
N SER A 322 -11.77 -13.18 -26.31
CA SER A 322 -11.83 -14.59 -26.76
C SER A 322 -10.69 -14.95 -27.71
N GLU A 323 -10.20 -13.97 -28.47
CA GLU A 323 -9.11 -14.12 -29.45
C GLU A 323 -7.71 -13.93 -28.83
N GLU A 324 -7.62 -13.39 -27.59
CA GLU A 324 -6.34 -13.25 -26.89
C GLU A 324 -5.73 -14.61 -26.50
N ASP A 325 -4.41 -14.67 -26.48
CA ASP A 325 -3.62 -15.84 -26.05
C ASP A 325 -3.62 -15.97 -24.51
N LEU A 326 -4.74 -16.38 -23.96
CA LEU A 326 -5.05 -16.53 -22.54
C LEU A 326 -5.73 -17.87 -22.29
N THR A 327 -5.63 -18.38 -21.08
CA THR A 327 -6.40 -19.54 -20.64
C THR A 327 -7.90 -19.20 -20.56
N ASP A 328 -8.77 -20.22 -20.73
CA ASP A 328 -10.21 -20.04 -20.62
C ASP A 328 -10.64 -19.48 -19.26
N GLU A 329 -9.94 -19.84 -18.19
CA GLU A 329 -10.19 -19.34 -16.85
C GLU A 329 -9.86 -17.84 -16.74
N GLU A 330 -8.74 -17.38 -17.31
CA GLU A 330 -8.38 -15.97 -17.36
C GLU A 330 -9.37 -15.13 -18.17
N LYS A 331 -9.79 -15.63 -19.35
CA LYS A 331 -10.82 -15.01 -20.20
C LYS A 331 -12.12 -14.83 -19.42
N LYS A 332 -12.60 -15.92 -18.80
CA LYS A 332 -13.82 -15.91 -18.00
C LYS A 332 -13.73 -14.90 -16.85
N LYS A 333 -12.63 -14.88 -16.12
CA LYS A 333 -12.42 -13.99 -14.99
C LYS A 333 -12.43 -12.50 -15.38
N ILE A 334 -11.83 -12.14 -16.53
CA ILE A 334 -11.83 -10.75 -17.02
C ILE A 334 -13.25 -10.30 -17.35
N ILE A 335 -14.03 -11.12 -18.03
CA ILE A 335 -15.41 -10.82 -18.40
C ILE A 335 -16.28 -10.73 -17.13
N GLU A 336 -16.12 -11.64 -16.18
CA GLU A 336 -16.82 -11.61 -14.90
C GLU A 336 -16.52 -10.33 -14.10
N LEU A 337 -15.28 -9.88 -14.08
CA LEU A 337 -14.88 -8.63 -13.42
C LEU A 337 -15.52 -7.41 -14.12
N LEU A 338 -15.57 -7.37 -15.45
CA LEU A 338 -16.27 -6.31 -16.17
C LEU A 338 -17.78 -6.31 -15.86
N ASN A 339 -18.42 -7.48 -15.84
CA ASN A 339 -19.84 -7.61 -15.50
C ASN A 339 -20.12 -7.11 -14.07
N ASN A 340 -19.22 -7.39 -13.13
CA ASN A 340 -19.34 -6.90 -11.76
C ASN A 340 -19.23 -5.36 -11.70
N ASP A 341 -18.32 -4.77 -12.48
CA ASP A 341 -18.18 -3.31 -12.56
C ASP A 341 -19.43 -2.67 -13.18
N ILE A 342 -20.00 -3.25 -14.24
CA ILE A 342 -21.24 -2.80 -14.90
C ILE A 342 -22.45 -2.94 -13.95
N ALA A 343 -22.56 -4.05 -13.24
CA ALA A 343 -23.64 -4.29 -12.29
C ALA A 343 -23.59 -3.30 -11.11
N HIS A 344 -22.38 -2.96 -10.68
CA HIS A 344 -22.19 -1.94 -9.66
C HIS A 344 -22.64 -0.57 -10.15
N TYR A 345 -22.20 -0.15 -11.35
CA TYR A 345 -22.66 1.09 -11.98
C TYR A 345 -24.18 1.17 -12.11
N SER A 346 -24.82 0.09 -12.61
CA SER A 346 -26.28 0.07 -12.82
C SER A 346 -27.11 0.17 -11.54
N LYS A 347 -26.48 -0.02 -10.38
CA LYS A 347 -27.14 0.07 -9.06
C LYS A 347 -27.06 1.48 -8.47
N TYR A 348 -26.04 2.25 -8.84
CA TYR A 348 -25.71 3.55 -8.22
C TYR A 348 -25.61 4.72 -9.24
N GLY A 349 -25.57 4.46 -10.53
CA GLY A 349 -25.69 5.41 -11.65
C GLY A 349 -27.09 5.38 -12.22
#